data_4b5fcfbb0050eacce2fd07981c22abef
#
_entry.id   4b5fcfbb0050eacce2fd07981c22abef
#
_cell.length_a   1.000
_cell.length_b   1.000
_cell.length_c   1.000
_cell.angle_alpha   90.00
_cell.angle_beta   90.00
_cell.angle_gamma   90.00
#
_symmetry.space_group_name_H-M   'P 1'
#
loop_
_entity.id
_entity.type
_entity.pdbx_description
1 polymer ?
#
loop_
_entity_poly.entity_id
_entity_poly.type
_entity_poly.pdbx_seq_one_letter_code
_entity_poly.pdbx_strand_id
1 'polypeptide(L)'
;MKKFSLIILAVLFAFSAVQAQKKKAKNGKSTLFSHTAAEDIKAESNSVTSLLNTATGDLIFVVPVQTYKFKKSLMQKHFNQSRFMDSKNHPKIKFKGKITNLSAVNFSKDGKYNVNVSGNITIRGTTKPQNTTATLTVKGGTVKGYSSFTVKNIGQFGVGKPKNRKKKGNVADNIDCKVWVTYK
;
A
#
# COMPACT_ATOMS: atom_id res chain seq x y z
N MET A 1 1.93 -54.48 -16.64
CA MET A 1 0.84 -53.55 -16.22
C MET A 1 1.05 -52.84 -14.89
N LYS A 2 2.01 -53.22 -14.03
CA LYS A 2 2.26 -52.56 -12.71
C LYS A 2 3.11 -51.26 -12.75
N LYS A 3 3.82 -51.00 -13.85
CA LYS A 3 4.70 -49.81 -13.98
C LYS A 3 3.98 -48.54 -14.44
N PHE A 4 2.80 -48.64 -15.06
CA PHE A 4 2.01 -47.48 -15.50
C PHE A 4 1.24 -46.79 -14.38
N SER A 5 0.85 -47.51 -13.32
CA SER A 5 0.12 -46.93 -12.16
C SER A 5 0.97 -46.00 -11.29
N LEU A 6 2.29 -46.21 -11.21
CA LEU A 6 3.18 -45.35 -10.38
C LEU A 6 3.41 -43.97 -11.01
N ILE A 7 3.41 -43.88 -12.35
CA ILE A 7 3.65 -42.61 -13.06
C ILE A 7 2.43 -41.68 -12.93
N ILE A 8 1.21 -42.23 -12.95
CA ILE A 8 -0.03 -41.44 -12.79
C ILE A 8 -0.16 -40.89 -11.38
N LEU A 9 0.29 -41.61 -10.36
CA LEU A 9 0.24 -41.12 -8.96
C LEU A 9 1.24 -39.98 -8.72
N ALA A 10 2.42 -39.98 -9.36
CA ALA A 10 3.41 -38.90 -9.22
C ALA A 10 2.98 -37.61 -9.90
N VAL A 11 2.22 -37.67 -11.00
CA VAL A 11 1.69 -36.48 -11.69
C VAL A 11 0.56 -35.80 -10.91
N LEU A 12 -0.25 -36.56 -10.15
CA LEU A 12 -1.33 -36.00 -9.31
C LEU A 12 -0.81 -35.22 -8.07
N PHE A 13 0.40 -35.54 -7.58
CA PHE A 13 1.02 -34.81 -6.46
C PHE A 13 1.62 -33.45 -6.87
N ALA A 14 1.94 -33.25 -8.14
CA ALA A 14 2.53 -31.99 -8.62
C ALA A 14 1.51 -30.83 -8.75
N PHE A 15 0.21 -31.13 -8.77
CA PHE A 15 -0.84 -30.11 -8.92
C PHE A 15 -1.30 -29.45 -7.62
N SER A 16 -0.87 -29.93 -6.46
CA SER A 16 -1.37 -29.44 -5.16
C SER A 16 -0.66 -28.17 -4.64
N ALA A 17 0.39 -27.69 -5.29
CA ALA A 17 1.23 -26.59 -4.79
C ALA A 17 0.81 -25.16 -5.22
N VAL A 18 -0.21 -25.03 -6.09
CA VAL A 18 -0.49 -23.75 -6.78
C VAL A 18 -1.45 -22.82 -6.01
N GLN A 19 -2.16 -23.31 -5.01
CA GLN A 19 -3.26 -22.54 -4.36
C GLN A 19 -2.85 -21.53 -3.26
N ALA A 20 -1.63 -21.58 -2.73
CA ALA A 20 -1.25 -20.79 -1.56
C ALA A 20 -0.52 -19.46 -1.88
N GLN A 21 -0.46 -19.02 -3.14
CA GLN A 21 0.42 -17.95 -3.59
C GLN A 21 -0.13 -16.52 -3.36
N LYS A 22 -1.44 -16.36 -3.16
CA LYS A 22 -2.07 -15.05 -2.96
C LYS A 22 -2.48 -14.87 -1.51
N LYS A 23 -1.83 -13.95 -0.82
CA LYS A 23 -2.15 -13.56 0.55
C LYS A 23 -2.91 -12.25 0.55
N LYS A 24 -3.96 -12.15 1.39
CA LYS A 24 -4.83 -11.00 1.50
C LYS A 24 -4.72 -10.36 2.88
N ALA A 25 -4.62 -9.04 2.92
CA ALA A 25 -4.75 -8.25 4.13
C ALA A 25 -6.02 -7.41 4.07
N LYS A 26 -6.77 -7.40 5.18
CA LYS A 26 -7.89 -6.50 5.43
C LYS A 26 -7.60 -5.73 6.72
N ASN A 27 -8.19 -4.52 6.84
CA ASN A 27 -8.06 -3.69 8.03
C ASN A 27 -6.59 -3.34 8.40
N GLY A 28 -5.74 -3.19 7.39
CA GLY A 28 -4.40 -2.64 7.58
C GLY A 28 -4.49 -1.16 7.97
N LYS A 29 -3.42 -0.67 8.61
CA LYS A 29 -3.30 0.73 9.04
C LYS A 29 -2.48 1.54 8.04
N SER A 30 -2.89 2.78 7.79
CA SER A 30 -2.08 3.80 7.11
C SER A 30 -2.13 5.11 7.87
N THR A 31 -0.99 5.80 7.98
CA THR A 31 -0.92 7.15 8.53
C THR A 31 -0.35 8.12 7.51
N LEU A 32 -0.83 9.36 7.57
CA LEU A 32 -0.33 10.49 6.80
C LEU A 32 0.18 11.53 7.78
N PHE A 33 1.34 12.09 7.47
CA PHE A 33 1.91 13.21 8.19
C PHE A 33 2.35 14.29 7.20
N SER A 34 1.98 15.54 7.47
CA SER A 34 2.37 16.71 6.69
C SER A 34 2.70 17.84 7.65
N HIS A 35 3.93 18.35 7.57
CA HIS A 35 4.36 19.51 8.33
C HIS A 35 4.14 20.79 7.52
N THR A 36 3.47 21.77 8.11
CA THR A 36 3.31 23.11 7.53
C THR A 36 3.77 24.14 8.54
N ALA A 37 4.07 25.36 8.10
CA ALA A 37 4.44 26.45 9.00
C ALA A 37 3.33 26.80 10.01
N ALA A 38 2.08 26.45 9.74
CA ALA A 38 0.94 26.74 10.60
C ALA A 38 0.69 25.62 11.62
N GLU A 39 0.77 24.36 11.19
CA GLU A 39 0.49 23.21 12.05
C GLU A 39 0.88 21.88 11.42
N ASP A 40 1.03 20.85 12.26
CA ASP A 40 1.15 19.46 11.85
C ASP A 40 -0.21 18.88 11.47
N ILE A 41 -0.27 18.31 10.30
CA ILE A 41 -1.45 17.58 9.81
C ILE A 41 -1.18 16.08 9.96
N LYS A 42 -1.98 15.42 10.80
CA LYS A 42 -1.89 13.98 11.05
C LYS A 42 -3.24 13.32 10.78
N ALA A 43 -3.21 12.23 10.05
CA ALA A 43 -4.41 11.42 9.81
C ALA A 43 -4.07 9.94 9.81
N GLU A 44 -5.05 9.10 10.15
CA GLU A 44 -4.91 7.65 10.07
C GLU A 44 -6.16 6.97 9.51
N SER A 45 -5.95 5.83 8.86
CA SER A 45 -6.98 4.92 8.39
C SER A 45 -6.65 3.50 8.82
N ASN A 46 -7.64 2.76 9.29
CA ASN A 46 -7.54 1.33 9.61
C ASN A 46 -8.28 0.46 8.56
N SER A 47 -8.45 0.99 7.35
CA SER A 47 -9.22 0.35 6.27
C SER A 47 -8.35 0.02 5.04
N VAL A 48 -7.04 -0.18 5.23
CA VAL A 48 -6.15 -0.60 4.14
C VAL A 48 -6.47 -2.03 3.75
N THR A 49 -6.69 -2.26 2.47
CA THR A 49 -6.73 -3.61 1.89
C THR A 49 -5.53 -3.83 1.01
N SER A 50 -4.98 -5.05 1.02
CA SER A 50 -3.83 -5.38 0.19
C SER A 50 -3.88 -6.83 -0.28
N LEU A 51 -3.29 -7.07 -1.45
CA LEU A 51 -3.01 -8.38 -2.00
C LEU A 51 -1.51 -8.50 -2.25
N LEU A 52 -0.93 -9.63 -1.84
CA LEU A 52 0.45 -10.01 -2.11
C LEU A 52 0.44 -11.36 -2.83
N ASN A 53 1.05 -11.42 -4.01
CA ASN A 53 1.39 -12.69 -4.64
C ASN A 53 2.81 -13.08 -4.21
N THR A 54 2.94 -14.13 -3.40
CA THR A 54 4.24 -14.56 -2.86
C THR A 54 5.15 -15.23 -3.89
N ALA A 55 4.59 -15.68 -5.03
CA ALA A 55 5.39 -16.27 -6.10
C ALA A 55 5.97 -15.23 -7.06
N THR A 56 5.23 -14.15 -7.32
CA THR A 56 5.64 -13.13 -8.29
C THR A 56 6.12 -11.83 -7.64
N GLY A 57 5.83 -11.64 -6.35
CA GLY A 57 6.09 -10.40 -5.64
C GLY A 57 5.09 -9.28 -5.93
N ASP A 58 4.05 -9.53 -6.73
CA ASP A 58 3.08 -8.50 -7.07
C ASP A 58 2.31 -8.03 -5.84
N LEU A 59 2.15 -6.71 -5.72
CA LEU A 59 1.52 -6.02 -4.61
C LEU A 59 0.43 -5.07 -5.10
N ILE A 60 -0.72 -5.11 -4.43
CA ILE A 60 -1.78 -4.12 -4.62
C ILE A 60 -2.19 -3.61 -3.24
N PHE A 61 -2.27 -2.27 -3.08
CA PHE A 61 -2.85 -1.63 -1.91
C PHE A 61 -4.00 -0.71 -2.34
N VAL A 62 -5.04 -0.68 -1.53
CA VAL A 62 -6.17 0.22 -1.69
C VAL A 62 -6.55 0.80 -0.34
N VAL A 63 -6.67 2.13 -0.27
CA VAL A 63 -7.14 2.84 0.92
C VAL A 63 -8.31 3.73 0.53
N PRO A 64 -9.52 3.53 1.08
CA PRO A 64 -10.62 4.44 0.86
C PRO A 64 -10.31 5.81 1.49
N VAL A 65 -10.40 6.88 0.72
CA VAL A 65 -10.00 8.24 1.16
C VAL A 65 -10.78 8.72 2.38
N GLN A 66 -12.08 8.46 2.41
CA GLN A 66 -12.97 8.92 3.48
C GLN A 66 -12.74 8.22 4.83
N THR A 67 -11.94 7.13 4.85
CA THR A 67 -11.62 6.41 6.08
C THR A 67 -10.49 7.04 6.88
N TYR A 68 -9.75 8.01 6.30
CA TYR A 68 -8.77 8.78 7.06
C TYR A 68 -9.46 9.65 8.09
N LYS A 69 -9.02 9.53 9.35
CA LYS A 69 -9.52 10.28 10.50
C LYS A 69 -8.49 11.31 10.95
N PHE A 70 -8.96 12.51 11.21
CA PHE A 70 -8.17 13.65 11.69
C PHE A 70 -8.61 14.01 13.11
N LYS A 71 -7.70 14.60 13.89
CA LYS A 71 -8.03 15.10 15.24
C LYS A 71 -9.05 16.23 15.18
N LYS A 72 -8.94 17.13 14.17
CA LYS A 72 -9.83 18.29 14.00
C LYS A 72 -10.87 17.98 12.90
N SER A 73 -12.16 18.12 13.22
CA SER A 73 -13.25 17.89 12.27
C SER A 73 -13.18 18.77 11.01
N LEU A 74 -12.71 20.01 11.17
CA LEU A 74 -12.53 20.93 10.05
C LEU A 74 -11.44 20.42 9.07
N MET A 75 -10.32 19.85 9.57
CA MET A 75 -9.32 19.20 8.71
C MET A 75 -9.90 18.00 7.97
N GLN A 76 -10.71 17.18 8.66
CA GLN A 76 -11.43 16.06 8.05
C GLN A 76 -12.32 16.54 6.90
N LYS A 77 -13.08 17.62 7.10
CA LYS A 77 -13.93 18.22 6.07
C LYS A 77 -13.10 18.71 4.88
N HIS A 78 -12.04 19.49 5.15
CA HIS A 78 -11.16 20.03 4.10
C HIS A 78 -10.51 18.93 3.30
N PHE A 79 -9.95 17.89 3.96
CA PHE A 79 -9.29 16.75 3.30
C PHE A 79 -10.17 16.11 2.22
N ASN A 80 -11.48 16.02 2.45
CA ASN A 80 -12.41 15.38 1.52
C ASN A 80 -12.90 16.30 0.39
N GLN A 81 -12.67 17.62 0.49
CA GLN A 81 -13.14 18.59 -0.52
C GLN A 81 -12.39 18.48 -1.86
N SER A 82 -13.01 19.02 -2.92
CA SER A 82 -12.49 19.05 -4.29
C SER A 82 -11.12 19.72 -4.44
N ARG A 83 -10.78 20.67 -3.56
CA ARG A 83 -9.47 21.30 -3.53
C ARG A 83 -8.36 20.38 -3.05
N PHE A 84 -8.69 19.39 -2.21
CA PHE A 84 -7.74 18.45 -1.63
C PHE A 84 -7.89 17.07 -2.26
N MET A 85 -8.45 16.11 -1.58
CA MET A 85 -8.53 14.73 -2.08
C MET A 85 -9.70 14.48 -3.03
N ASP A 86 -10.70 15.36 -3.03
CA ASP A 86 -11.92 15.21 -3.86
C ASP A 86 -12.51 13.79 -3.74
N SER A 87 -12.72 13.38 -2.49
CA SER A 87 -13.02 11.99 -2.17
C SER A 87 -14.36 11.49 -2.72
N LYS A 88 -15.25 12.40 -3.14
CA LYS A 88 -16.48 12.06 -3.86
C LYS A 88 -16.18 11.51 -5.25
N ASN A 89 -15.29 12.15 -5.99
CA ASN A 89 -14.93 11.77 -7.37
C ASN A 89 -13.76 10.78 -7.39
N HIS A 90 -12.88 10.83 -6.37
CA HIS A 90 -11.68 10.00 -6.23
C HIS A 90 -11.68 9.24 -4.90
N PRO A 91 -12.57 8.24 -4.71
CA PRO A 91 -12.82 7.64 -3.41
C PRO A 91 -11.69 6.74 -2.88
N LYS A 92 -10.65 6.45 -3.69
CA LYS A 92 -9.60 5.49 -3.33
C LYS A 92 -8.22 6.01 -3.70
N ILE A 93 -7.26 5.86 -2.78
CA ILE A 93 -5.83 5.85 -3.10
C ILE A 93 -5.46 4.41 -3.44
N LYS A 94 -4.68 4.21 -4.51
CA LYS A 94 -4.24 2.88 -4.96
C LYS A 94 -2.74 2.86 -5.13
N PHE A 95 -2.12 1.73 -4.82
CA PHE A 95 -0.75 1.42 -5.21
C PHE A 95 -0.74 0.06 -5.89
N LYS A 96 -0.06 -0.02 -7.04
CA LYS A 96 0.20 -1.28 -7.75
C LYS A 96 1.70 -1.36 -8.02
N GLY A 97 2.33 -2.40 -7.54
CA GLY A 97 3.77 -2.57 -7.64
C GLY A 97 4.22 -4.01 -7.45
N LYS A 98 5.52 -4.15 -7.26
CA LYS A 98 6.18 -5.46 -7.13
C LYS A 98 7.35 -5.36 -6.15
N ILE A 99 7.60 -6.43 -5.42
CA ILE A 99 8.86 -6.67 -4.69
C ILE A 99 9.92 -7.01 -5.72
N THR A 100 10.97 -6.21 -5.81
CA THR A 100 12.01 -6.36 -6.86
C THR A 100 13.13 -7.32 -6.46
N ASN A 101 13.34 -7.55 -5.16
CA ASN A 101 14.29 -8.50 -4.61
C ASN A 101 13.59 -9.68 -3.93
N LEU A 102 12.62 -10.30 -4.61
CA LEU A 102 11.77 -11.35 -4.04
C LEU A 102 12.57 -12.56 -3.53
N SER A 103 13.70 -12.88 -4.15
CA SER A 103 14.60 -13.96 -3.73
C SER A 103 15.17 -13.77 -2.31
N ALA A 104 15.15 -12.55 -1.78
CA ALA A 104 15.56 -12.27 -0.39
C ALA A 104 14.51 -12.73 0.64
N VAL A 105 13.30 -13.15 0.21
CA VAL A 105 12.19 -13.52 1.13
C VAL A 105 11.91 -15.01 1.05
N ASN A 106 11.96 -15.69 2.21
CA ASN A 106 11.44 -17.03 2.34
C ASN A 106 10.11 -17.00 3.12
N PHE A 107 8.99 -17.14 2.41
CA PHE A 107 7.65 -17.10 3.01
C PHE A 107 7.30 -18.34 3.83
N SER A 108 8.12 -19.40 3.80
CA SER A 108 7.95 -20.63 4.58
C SER A 108 8.81 -20.67 5.84
N LYS A 109 9.72 -19.69 6.02
CA LYS A 109 10.63 -19.61 7.16
C LYS A 109 10.35 -18.37 7.98
N ASP A 110 10.17 -18.54 9.29
CA ASP A 110 10.01 -17.42 10.21
C ASP A 110 11.24 -16.51 10.15
N GLY A 111 11.00 -15.18 10.12
CA GLY A 111 12.08 -14.21 10.01
C GLY A 111 11.60 -12.81 9.63
N LYS A 112 12.56 -11.86 9.62
CA LYS A 112 12.37 -10.50 9.11
C LYS A 112 13.16 -10.36 7.81
N TYR A 113 12.52 -9.83 6.79
CA TYR A 113 13.05 -9.69 5.44
C TYR A 113 12.88 -8.24 4.97
N ASN A 114 13.98 -7.60 4.61
CA ASN A 114 13.94 -6.28 4.01
C ASN A 114 13.76 -6.41 2.50
N VAL A 115 12.78 -5.71 1.96
CA VAL A 115 12.41 -5.79 0.55
C VAL A 115 12.38 -4.41 -0.10
N ASN A 116 12.74 -4.37 -1.38
CA ASN A 116 12.59 -3.21 -2.24
C ASN A 116 11.27 -3.36 -3.00
N VAL A 117 10.48 -2.30 -3.00
CA VAL A 117 9.18 -2.25 -3.67
C VAL A 117 9.20 -1.15 -4.72
N SER A 118 8.90 -1.51 -5.96
CA SER A 118 8.76 -0.56 -7.07
C SER A 118 7.35 -0.63 -7.63
N GLY A 119 6.76 0.52 -7.94
CA GLY A 119 5.40 0.56 -8.47
C GLY A 119 4.90 1.96 -8.72
N ASN A 120 3.59 2.07 -8.86
CA ASN A 120 2.89 3.30 -9.13
C ASN A 120 1.82 3.56 -8.06
N ILE A 121 1.78 4.80 -7.58
CA ILE A 121 0.72 5.30 -6.70
C ILE A 121 -0.27 6.13 -7.50
N THR A 122 -1.56 5.89 -7.27
CA THR A 122 -2.65 6.69 -7.85
C THR A 122 -3.33 7.46 -6.74
N ILE A 123 -3.27 8.78 -6.81
CA ILE A 123 -3.92 9.71 -5.90
C ILE A 123 -4.76 10.67 -6.75
N ARG A 124 -6.02 10.83 -6.38
CA ARG A 124 -6.94 11.74 -7.07
C ARG A 124 -6.96 11.56 -8.60
N GLY A 125 -6.95 10.30 -9.05
CA GLY A 125 -6.96 9.93 -10.47
C GLY A 125 -5.62 10.04 -11.18
N THR A 126 -4.63 10.71 -10.61
CA THR A 126 -3.29 10.85 -11.20
C THR A 126 -2.37 9.74 -10.70
N THR A 127 -1.68 9.09 -11.63
CA THR A 127 -0.74 7.98 -11.33
C THR A 127 0.70 8.43 -11.53
N LYS A 128 1.57 8.14 -10.56
CA LYS A 128 3.01 8.45 -10.58
C LYS A 128 3.82 7.29 -10.02
N PRO A 129 5.10 7.14 -10.45
CA PRO A 129 6.01 6.18 -9.85
C PRO A 129 6.21 6.44 -8.36
N GLN A 130 6.27 5.38 -7.56
CA GLN A 130 6.58 5.41 -6.14
C GLN A 130 7.38 4.17 -5.78
N ASN A 131 8.63 4.36 -5.45
CA ASN A 131 9.52 3.31 -4.94
C ASN A 131 9.68 3.46 -3.44
N THR A 132 9.83 2.36 -2.73
CA THR A 132 10.06 2.34 -1.29
C THR A 132 10.75 1.05 -0.86
N THR A 133 11.18 1.02 0.39
CA THR A 133 11.55 -0.21 1.08
C THR A 133 10.45 -0.65 2.02
N ALA A 134 10.40 -1.93 2.33
CA ALA A 134 9.48 -2.47 3.33
C ALA A 134 10.17 -3.58 4.12
N THR A 135 9.66 -3.83 5.32
CA THR A 135 10.02 -5.00 6.12
C THR A 135 8.85 -5.96 6.14
N LEU A 136 9.10 -7.21 5.74
CA LEU A 136 8.17 -8.32 5.89
C LEU A 136 8.60 -9.16 7.09
N THR A 137 7.68 -9.43 8.00
CA THR A 137 7.89 -10.38 9.12
C THR A 137 7.02 -11.59 8.88
N VAL A 138 7.65 -12.73 8.64
CA VAL A 138 6.98 -14.03 8.51
C VAL A 138 6.99 -14.71 9.88
N LYS A 139 5.84 -15.16 10.33
CA LYS A 139 5.71 -15.94 11.57
C LYS A 139 4.50 -16.87 11.47
N GLY A 140 4.74 -18.18 11.56
CA GLY A 140 3.69 -19.20 11.52
C GLY A 140 2.77 -19.06 10.30
N GLY A 141 3.33 -18.84 9.10
CA GLY A 141 2.59 -18.65 7.85
C GLY A 141 1.89 -17.29 7.67
N THR A 142 1.83 -16.47 8.72
CA THR A 142 1.33 -15.08 8.66
C THR A 142 2.47 -14.17 8.21
N VAL A 143 2.16 -13.21 7.33
CA VAL A 143 3.12 -12.19 6.87
C VAL A 143 2.65 -10.81 7.31
N LYS A 144 3.45 -10.13 8.14
CA LYS A 144 3.23 -8.72 8.48
C LYS A 144 4.13 -7.85 7.63
N GLY A 145 3.57 -6.83 6.98
CA GLY A 145 4.30 -5.87 6.18
C GLY A 145 4.28 -4.48 6.83
N TYR A 146 5.43 -3.83 6.82
CA TYR A 146 5.60 -2.43 7.23
C TYR A 146 6.40 -1.67 6.18
N SER A 147 5.96 -0.46 5.84
CA SER A 147 6.72 0.48 5.01
C SER A 147 6.54 1.91 5.52
N SER A 148 7.60 2.71 5.40
CA SER A 148 7.58 4.16 5.64
C SER A 148 8.21 4.83 4.42
N PHE A 149 7.49 5.78 3.83
CA PHE A 149 7.92 6.46 2.62
C PHE A 149 7.30 7.86 2.53
N THR A 150 7.89 8.70 1.68
CA THR A 150 7.39 10.06 1.42
C THR A 150 6.82 10.15 0.01
N VAL A 151 5.58 10.61 -0.11
CA VAL A 151 5.00 11.06 -1.38
C VAL A 151 5.48 12.48 -1.61
N LYS A 152 6.43 12.65 -2.55
CA LYS A 152 7.01 13.96 -2.88
C LYS A 152 6.11 14.74 -3.81
N ASN A 153 6.14 16.07 -3.68
CA ASN A 153 5.41 17.01 -4.55
C ASN A 153 3.93 16.63 -4.73
N ILE A 154 3.19 16.60 -3.61
CA ILE A 154 1.77 16.20 -3.62
C ILE A 154 0.91 17.04 -4.58
N GLY A 155 1.35 18.24 -4.89
CA GLY A 155 0.73 19.13 -5.88
C GLY A 155 0.66 18.54 -7.30
N GLN A 156 1.57 17.60 -7.66
CA GLN A 156 1.52 16.90 -8.95
C GLN A 156 0.28 16.02 -9.14
N PHE A 157 -0.39 15.66 -8.02
CA PHE A 157 -1.66 14.93 -8.00
C PHE A 157 -2.87 15.88 -7.96
N GLY A 158 -2.66 17.19 -8.05
CA GLY A 158 -3.72 18.20 -7.95
C GLY A 158 -4.20 18.49 -6.55
N VAL A 159 -3.54 17.95 -5.51
CA VAL A 159 -3.89 18.16 -4.09
C VAL A 159 -3.38 19.53 -3.64
N GLY A 160 -4.26 20.32 -3.00
CA GLY A 160 -3.90 21.60 -2.37
C GLY A 160 -3.50 22.71 -3.33
N LYS A 161 -3.68 22.54 -4.64
CA LYS A 161 -3.40 23.63 -5.61
C LYS A 161 -4.30 24.83 -5.33
N PRO A 162 -3.72 26.01 -5.07
CA PRO A 162 -4.53 27.22 -4.89
C PRO A 162 -5.24 27.59 -6.20
N LYS A 163 -6.46 28.11 -6.10
CA LYS A 163 -7.19 28.67 -7.26
C LYS A 163 -6.40 29.82 -7.93
N ASN A 164 -5.55 30.50 -7.15
CA ASN A 164 -4.71 31.60 -7.63
C ASN A 164 -3.24 31.21 -7.44
N ARG A 165 -2.46 31.20 -8.52
CA ARG A 165 -1.03 30.81 -8.56
C ARG A 165 -0.12 31.63 -7.63
N LYS A 166 -0.57 32.85 -7.20
CA LYS A 166 0.21 33.74 -6.34
C LYS A 166 0.15 33.40 -4.84
N LYS A 167 -0.72 32.46 -4.40
CA LYS A 167 -0.81 32.04 -2.99
C LYS A 167 -0.19 30.66 -2.80
N LYS A 168 0.76 30.52 -1.85
CA LYS A 168 1.26 29.22 -1.40
C LYS A 168 0.08 28.35 -0.93
N GLY A 169 0.07 27.07 -1.28
CA GLY A 169 -0.90 26.11 -0.77
C GLY A 169 -0.72 25.88 0.73
N ASN A 170 -1.79 25.54 1.43
CA ASN A 170 -1.77 25.24 2.87
C ASN A 170 -1.42 23.74 3.15
N VAL A 171 -0.79 23.07 2.22
CA VAL A 171 -0.34 21.67 2.34
C VAL A 171 1.15 21.66 2.04
N ALA A 172 1.93 20.93 2.84
CA ALA A 172 3.34 20.73 2.53
C ALA A 172 3.50 19.97 1.20
N ASP A 173 4.59 20.22 0.51
CA ASP A 173 4.87 19.57 -0.77
C ASP A 173 5.07 18.06 -0.62
N ASN A 174 5.51 17.62 0.54
CA ASN A 174 5.81 16.23 0.84
C ASN A 174 4.89 15.70 1.95
N ILE A 175 4.43 14.48 1.77
CA ILE A 175 3.58 13.77 2.73
C ILE A 175 4.28 12.50 3.17
N ASP A 176 4.58 12.37 4.46
CA ASP A 176 5.13 11.16 5.02
C ASP A 176 4.01 10.14 5.29
N CYS A 177 4.22 8.94 4.80
CA CYS A 177 3.26 7.85 4.85
C CYS A 177 3.86 6.66 5.57
N LYS A 178 3.08 6.01 6.44
CA LYS A 178 3.43 4.70 7.00
C LYS A 178 2.27 3.75 6.76
N VAL A 179 2.59 2.50 6.47
CA VAL A 179 1.60 1.46 6.19
C VAL A 179 1.96 0.18 6.94
N TRP A 180 0.96 -0.41 7.59
CA TRP A 180 1.04 -1.71 8.26
C TRP A 180 -0.06 -2.61 7.74
N VAL A 181 0.28 -3.83 7.39
CA VAL A 181 -0.66 -4.86 6.94
C VAL A 181 -0.34 -6.22 7.54
N THR A 182 -1.35 -7.05 7.69
CA THR A 182 -1.19 -8.45 8.10
C THR A 182 -1.89 -9.32 7.07
N TYR A 183 -1.10 -10.09 6.34
CA TYR A 183 -1.57 -11.05 5.35
C TYR A 183 -1.81 -12.42 5.99
N LYS A 184 -2.94 -12.97 5.64
CA LYS A 184 -3.33 -14.34 5.99
C LYS A 184 -3.57 -15.16 4.74
#